data_8975834f6051b970847712139f201bc8
#
_entry.id   8975834f6051b970847712139f201bc8
#
_cell.length_a   1.000
_cell.length_b   1.000
_cell.length_c   1.000
_cell.angle_alpha   90.00
_cell.angle_beta   90.00
_cell.angle_gamma   90.00
#
_symmetry.space_group_name_H-M   'P 1'
#
loop_
_entity.id
_entity.type
_entity.pdbx_description
1 polymer ?
#
loop_
_entity_poly.entity_id
_entity_poly.type
_entity_poly.pdbx_seq_one_letter_code
_entity_poly.pdbx_strand_id
1 'polypeptide(L)'
;MSKEEQKRAAEDASSSDDDVGPLPGPAGGDSTKRRKTLQYEKLYLDQLPRADRYVKSLMHRDTINFVQVTPHTDFVITTSVDGHVKFWKKQSSSIEFVKHYNAHLSMIVAVATSADGAYFASAAADGSIKVFDVINFDLIHMFQVPYTPRACAWVHRRGSVDTVLAVAEEHSSHIHFYDGRDSDGTPLFSSTKVHKNPCHILAYNEPYDCIVSADTSGMVEYWQPREPYVMPQGLFSLKSNTDLFEFKRTKSVPATLTFSPDFQRFATTSTCDRQVRVFDFQHGKLLRKYDESLAAVQEMQQANTTIYQLDDMEFGRRLAVERDIDASTLPGLGDAVANATGAGTANAVFDQSGNFIMYGTMLGIKMVNLKTNKVARLLGKEETMRFMNVSLYQGVPIKKFTTNIALAVSNNPLAKPCLLYTSPS
;
A
#
# COMPACT_ATOMS: atom_id res chain seq x y z
N MET A 1 -16.11 -44.49 27.62
CA MET A 1 -15.82 -43.28 26.87
C MET A 1 -16.56 -42.13 27.54
N SER A 2 -15.85 -41.20 28.12
CA SER A 2 -16.42 -40.14 28.93
C SER A 2 -16.89 -38.97 28.06
N LYS A 3 -17.86 -38.18 28.56
CA LYS A 3 -18.41 -36.98 27.88
C LYS A 3 -17.35 -35.94 27.51
N GLU A 4 -16.15 -36.01 28.07
CA GLU A 4 -15.04 -35.11 27.76
C GLU A 4 -14.28 -35.50 26.49
N GLU A 5 -14.24 -36.77 26.09
CA GLU A 5 -13.64 -37.20 24.82
C GLU A 5 -14.49 -36.79 23.60
N GLN A 6 -15.81 -36.76 23.77
CA GLN A 6 -16.73 -36.29 22.72
C GLN A 6 -16.66 -34.76 22.52
N LYS A 7 -16.27 -33.99 23.55
CA LYS A 7 -16.15 -32.53 23.45
C LYS A 7 -14.84 -32.13 22.79
N ARG A 8 -13.77 -32.86 22.96
CA ARG A 8 -12.48 -32.61 22.27
C ARG A 8 -12.53 -32.95 20.79
N ALA A 9 -13.27 -33.99 20.40
CA ALA A 9 -13.46 -34.37 19.00
C ALA A 9 -14.31 -33.36 18.20
N ALA A 10 -15.08 -32.49 18.87
CA ALA A 10 -15.90 -31.45 18.23
C ALA A 10 -15.19 -30.08 18.05
N GLU A 11 -14.09 -29.86 18.77
CA GLU A 11 -13.33 -28.60 18.68
C GLU A 11 -12.25 -28.64 17.60
N ASP A 12 -11.80 -29.84 17.17
CA ASP A 12 -10.76 -29.98 16.12
C ASP A 12 -11.32 -30.01 14.67
N ALA A 13 -12.64 -29.87 14.49
CA ALA A 13 -13.29 -29.97 13.19
C ALA A 13 -13.61 -28.61 12.53
N SER A 14 -13.05 -27.49 12.99
CA SER A 14 -13.45 -26.15 12.53
C SER A 14 -12.39 -25.37 11.76
N SER A 15 -11.44 -26.02 11.07
CA SER A 15 -10.46 -25.30 10.24
C SER A 15 -10.03 -26.07 9.00
N SER A 16 -10.91 -26.19 8.01
CA SER A 16 -10.52 -26.34 6.61
C SER A 16 -11.70 -26.00 5.71
N ASP A 17 -11.84 -24.73 5.34
CA ASP A 17 -12.65 -24.31 4.19
C ASP A 17 -11.77 -24.43 2.94
N ASP A 18 -11.55 -25.65 2.46
CA ASP A 18 -11.11 -25.92 1.10
C ASP A 18 -12.35 -25.84 0.20
N ASP A 19 -12.35 -24.83 -0.67
CA ASP A 19 -13.38 -24.56 -1.67
C ASP A 19 -13.23 -25.61 -2.82
N VAL A 20 -13.74 -26.81 -2.60
CA VAL A 20 -13.94 -27.82 -3.64
C VAL A 20 -15.38 -27.69 -4.12
N GLY A 21 -15.55 -27.46 -5.42
CA GLY A 21 -16.84 -27.25 -6.06
C GLY A 21 -17.88 -28.34 -5.80
N PRO A 22 -19.16 -28.06 -6.03
CA PRO A 22 -20.27 -28.86 -5.49
C PRO A 22 -20.37 -30.22 -6.13
N LEU A 23 -20.18 -31.28 -5.31
CA LEU A 23 -20.67 -32.61 -5.61
C LEU A 23 -22.17 -32.69 -5.24
N PRO A 24 -23.04 -33.29 -6.07
CA PRO A 24 -24.46 -33.43 -5.75
C PRO A 24 -24.63 -34.51 -4.68
N GLY A 25 -24.92 -34.09 -3.45
CA GLY A 25 -25.35 -34.93 -2.36
C GLY A 25 -26.83 -34.70 -2.02
N PRO A 26 -27.52 -35.69 -1.40
CA PRO A 26 -28.98 -35.66 -1.21
C PRO A 26 -29.41 -34.52 -0.27
N ALA A 27 -30.55 -33.93 -0.59
CA ALA A 27 -31.17 -32.83 0.11
C ALA A 27 -31.38 -33.12 1.60
N GLY A 28 -30.75 -32.27 2.44
CA GLY A 28 -30.93 -32.29 3.88
C GLY A 28 -30.46 -30.99 4.50
N GLY A 29 -31.42 -30.12 4.81
CA GLY A 29 -31.25 -29.01 5.75
C GLY A 29 -30.40 -27.81 5.30
N ASP A 30 -31.05 -26.80 4.74
CA ASP A 30 -30.51 -25.46 4.49
C ASP A 30 -29.94 -24.85 5.77
N SER A 31 -28.68 -25.05 6.04
CA SER A 31 -27.92 -24.13 6.90
C SER A 31 -27.54 -22.92 6.04
N THR A 32 -28.42 -21.96 5.91
CA THR A 32 -28.14 -20.66 5.30
C THR A 32 -26.95 -20.05 6.03
N LYS A 33 -25.75 -20.11 5.43
CA LYS A 33 -24.56 -19.42 5.92
C LYS A 33 -24.93 -17.98 6.18
N ARG A 34 -24.97 -17.56 7.43
CA ARG A 34 -25.32 -16.16 7.81
C ARG A 34 -24.34 -15.24 7.08
N ARG A 35 -24.87 -14.35 6.25
CA ARG A 35 -24.07 -13.34 5.55
C ARG A 35 -23.32 -12.50 6.60
N LYS A 36 -22.00 -12.44 6.47
CA LYS A 36 -21.18 -11.56 7.32
C LYS A 36 -21.61 -10.11 7.04
N THR A 37 -22.02 -9.39 8.07
CA THR A 37 -22.40 -7.97 7.98
C THR A 37 -21.42 -7.14 8.79
N LEU A 38 -21.10 -5.94 8.31
CA LEU A 38 -20.34 -4.96 9.08
C LEU A 38 -21.34 -4.12 9.88
N GLN A 39 -21.22 -4.14 11.21
CA GLN A 39 -21.99 -3.24 12.05
C GLN A 39 -21.59 -1.79 11.73
N TYR A 40 -22.57 -0.89 11.67
CA TYR A 40 -22.37 0.53 11.39
C TYR A 40 -21.70 0.84 10.03
N GLU A 41 -21.83 -0.02 9.02
CA GLU A 41 -21.24 0.17 7.70
C GLU A 41 -21.53 1.55 7.10
N LYS A 42 -22.76 2.06 7.26
CA LYS A 42 -23.15 3.40 6.79
C LYS A 42 -22.31 4.51 7.42
N LEU A 43 -22.03 4.41 8.71
CA LEU A 43 -21.21 5.38 9.45
C LEU A 43 -19.77 5.42 8.92
N TYR A 44 -19.17 4.26 8.68
CA TYR A 44 -17.84 4.19 8.07
C TYR A 44 -17.85 4.78 6.65
N LEU A 45 -18.84 4.40 5.83
CA LEU A 45 -18.96 4.92 4.48
C LEU A 45 -19.20 6.42 4.43
N ASP A 46 -19.84 7.00 5.44
CA ASP A 46 -20.06 8.46 5.51
C ASP A 46 -18.77 9.23 5.79
N GLN A 47 -17.83 8.60 6.45
CA GLN A 47 -16.49 9.17 6.70
C GLN A 47 -15.50 8.98 5.52
N LEU A 48 -15.82 8.11 4.58
CA LEU A 48 -14.97 7.84 3.44
C LEU A 48 -15.31 8.74 2.24
N PRO A 49 -14.36 9.00 1.34
CA PRO A 49 -14.55 9.89 0.20
C PRO A 49 -15.74 9.48 -0.69
N ARG A 50 -16.39 10.49 -1.27
CA ARG A 50 -17.48 10.35 -2.24
C ARG A 50 -17.22 11.32 -3.38
N ALA A 51 -16.54 10.89 -4.41
CA ALA A 51 -16.28 11.75 -5.55
C ALA A 51 -16.38 10.94 -6.84
N ASP A 52 -17.17 11.40 -7.79
CA ASP A 52 -17.22 10.85 -9.14
C ASP A 52 -16.19 11.51 -10.06
N ARG A 53 -15.72 12.70 -9.69
CA ARG A 53 -14.67 13.46 -10.39
C ARG A 53 -13.62 13.99 -9.41
N TYR A 54 -12.44 14.32 -9.90
CA TYR A 54 -11.42 14.98 -9.08
C TYR A 54 -11.81 16.43 -8.79
N VAL A 55 -11.45 16.92 -7.61
CA VAL A 55 -11.82 18.24 -7.13
C VAL A 55 -10.67 19.24 -7.31
N LYS A 56 -9.43 18.80 -7.12
CA LYS A 56 -8.27 19.67 -7.15
C LYS A 56 -7.02 18.94 -7.67
N SER A 57 -6.34 19.59 -8.59
CA SER A 57 -5.05 19.13 -9.10
C SER A 57 -3.91 19.61 -8.21
N LEU A 58 -2.98 18.72 -7.88
CA LEU A 58 -1.71 19.03 -7.22
C LEU A 58 -0.66 19.25 -8.32
N MET A 59 -0.49 20.51 -8.75
CA MET A 59 0.25 20.83 -9.95
C MET A 59 1.74 20.49 -9.86
N HIS A 60 2.22 19.71 -10.82
CA HIS A 60 3.62 19.46 -11.14
C HIS A 60 3.88 19.80 -12.60
N ARG A 61 5.16 19.96 -12.95
CA ARG A 61 5.56 20.22 -14.33
C ARG A 61 5.52 18.94 -15.17
N ASP A 62 5.83 17.81 -14.51
CA ASP A 62 5.90 16.49 -15.12
C ASP A 62 5.02 15.50 -14.36
N THR A 63 4.98 14.27 -14.81
CA THR A 63 4.16 13.17 -14.26
C THR A 63 4.47 12.95 -12.78
N ILE A 64 3.42 12.86 -11.97
CA ILE A 64 3.54 12.54 -10.54
C ILE A 64 3.67 11.03 -10.39
N ASN A 65 4.77 10.56 -9.81
CA ASN A 65 5.02 9.15 -9.57
C ASN A 65 4.58 8.66 -8.19
N PHE A 66 4.75 9.46 -7.11
CA PHE A 66 4.31 9.09 -5.78
C PHE A 66 3.47 10.18 -5.13
N VAL A 67 2.47 9.74 -4.37
CA VAL A 67 1.69 10.56 -3.45
C VAL A 67 1.73 9.89 -2.08
N GLN A 68 2.24 10.60 -1.08
CA GLN A 68 2.31 10.11 0.30
C GLN A 68 1.58 11.07 1.23
N VAL A 69 0.69 10.53 2.05
CA VAL A 69 0.12 11.24 3.19
C VAL A 69 0.95 10.89 4.42
N THR A 70 1.42 11.90 5.11
CA THR A 70 2.21 11.70 6.31
C THR A 70 1.31 11.26 7.47
N PRO A 71 1.65 10.16 8.16
CA PRO A 71 0.86 9.71 9.30
C PRO A 71 0.88 10.75 10.42
N HIS A 72 -0.22 10.92 11.11
CA HIS A 72 -0.37 11.81 12.28
C HIS A 72 -0.12 13.31 12.04
N THR A 73 0.06 13.73 10.82
CA THR A 73 0.22 15.13 10.42
C THR A 73 -0.74 15.51 9.30
N ASP A 74 -0.89 16.81 9.02
CA ASP A 74 -1.82 17.30 7.99
C ASP A 74 -1.11 17.54 6.66
N PHE A 75 -0.02 16.82 6.39
CA PHE A 75 0.78 17.06 5.19
C PHE A 75 0.60 15.95 4.15
N VAL A 76 0.69 16.39 2.91
CA VAL A 76 0.72 15.54 1.73
C VAL A 76 2.00 15.87 0.97
N ILE A 77 2.70 14.86 0.53
CA ILE A 77 3.94 15.00 -0.22
C ILE A 77 3.73 14.35 -1.58
N THR A 78 4.06 15.08 -2.62
CA THR A 78 3.99 14.59 -3.99
C THR A 78 5.36 14.70 -4.64
N THR A 79 5.74 13.67 -5.36
CA THR A 79 6.98 13.63 -6.12
C THR A 79 6.68 13.44 -7.59
N SER A 80 7.55 13.94 -8.45
CA SER A 80 7.40 13.74 -9.88
C SER A 80 8.68 13.16 -10.51
N VAL A 81 8.53 12.68 -11.73
CA VAL A 81 9.59 12.00 -12.49
C VAL A 81 10.79 12.90 -12.72
N ASP A 82 10.58 14.22 -12.79
CA ASP A 82 11.63 15.25 -12.94
C ASP A 82 12.47 15.51 -11.68
N GLY A 83 12.27 14.72 -10.60
CA GLY A 83 13.03 14.84 -9.36
C GLY A 83 12.52 15.93 -8.40
N HIS A 84 11.39 16.53 -8.69
CA HIS A 84 10.79 17.55 -7.84
C HIS A 84 9.95 16.94 -6.72
N VAL A 85 10.06 17.53 -5.51
CA VAL A 85 9.26 17.20 -4.32
C VAL A 85 8.46 18.42 -3.90
N LYS A 86 7.16 18.27 -3.70
CA LYS A 86 6.27 19.33 -3.23
C LYS A 86 5.54 18.91 -1.98
N PHE A 87 5.49 19.84 -1.03
CA PHE A 87 4.77 19.71 0.23
C PHE A 87 3.47 20.51 0.17
N TRP A 88 2.41 19.87 0.62
CA TRP A 88 1.06 20.42 0.67
C TRP A 88 0.50 20.24 2.05
N LYS A 89 -0.23 21.23 2.55
CA LYS A 89 -0.94 21.14 3.82
C LYS A 89 -2.43 20.97 3.59
N LYS A 90 -3.00 19.95 4.20
CA LYS A 90 -4.44 19.75 4.18
C LYS A 90 -5.09 20.66 5.20
N GLN A 91 -5.98 21.51 4.72
CA GLN A 91 -6.88 22.33 5.53
C GLN A 91 -8.28 21.74 5.54
N SER A 92 -9.19 22.34 6.33
CA SER A 92 -10.56 21.86 6.47
C SER A 92 -11.31 21.70 5.14
N SER A 93 -11.18 22.65 4.23
CA SER A 93 -11.89 22.67 2.94
C SER A 93 -10.97 22.57 1.72
N SER A 94 -9.65 22.74 1.89
CA SER A 94 -8.72 22.83 0.78
C SER A 94 -7.39 22.14 1.06
N ILE A 95 -6.56 22.05 0.05
CA ILE A 95 -5.16 21.65 0.15
C ILE A 95 -4.36 22.85 -0.32
N GLU A 96 -3.44 23.33 0.50
CA GLU A 96 -2.58 24.47 0.21
C GLU A 96 -1.17 24.02 -0.12
N PHE A 97 -0.56 24.68 -1.07
CA PHE A 97 0.85 24.53 -1.38
C PHE A 97 1.69 25.17 -0.26
N VAL A 98 2.73 24.44 0.18
CA VAL A 98 3.63 24.92 1.23
C VAL A 98 5.02 25.19 0.67
N LYS A 99 5.69 24.17 0.14
CA LYS A 99 7.07 24.29 -0.32
C LYS A 99 7.38 23.37 -1.47
N HIS A 100 8.32 23.78 -2.30
CA HIS A 100 8.79 23.06 -3.45
C HIS A 100 10.31 22.91 -3.36
N TYR A 101 10.78 21.69 -3.61
CA TYR A 101 12.19 21.39 -3.73
C TYR A 101 12.49 20.80 -5.11
N ASN A 102 13.53 21.32 -5.76
CA ASN A 102 14.24 20.60 -6.79
C ASN A 102 15.18 19.62 -6.08
N ALA A 103 14.60 18.47 -5.69
CA ALA A 103 15.28 17.56 -4.77
C ALA A 103 16.38 16.78 -5.49
N HIS A 104 16.09 16.22 -6.66
CA HIS A 104 16.99 15.33 -7.37
C HIS A 104 17.16 15.76 -8.81
N LEU A 105 18.29 15.34 -9.42
CA LEU A 105 18.57 15.57 -10.83
C LEU A 105 18.06 14.42 -11.71
N SER A 106 17.69 13.31 -11.09
CA SER A 106 17.15 12.13 -11.74
C SER A 106 15.80 11.75 -11.15
N MET A 107 15.18 10.74 -11.74
CA MET A 107 13.87 10.23 -11.32
C MET A 107 13.94 9.68 -9.90
N ILE A 108 12.95 10.04 -9.08
CA ILE A 108 12.74 9.49 -7.74
C ILE A 108 12.17 8.08 -7.88
N VAL A 109 12.88 7.08 -7.36
CA VAL A 109 12.50 5.66 -7.48
C VAL A 109 11.84 5.11 -6.23
N ALA A 110 12.12 5.70 -5.07
CA ALA A 110 11.50 5.27 -3.82
C ALA A 110 11.29 6.44 -2.87
N VAL A 111 10.22 6.34 -2.10
CA VAL A 111 9.86 7.31 -1.06
C VAL A 111 9.38 6.59 0.19
N ALA A 112 9.67 7.16 1.34
CA ALA A 112 9.20 6.64 2.63
C ALA A 112 8.91 7.75 3.61
N THR A 113 7.85 7.58 4.41
CA THR A 113 7.51 8.47 5.54
C THR A 113 7.76 7.73 6.85
N SER A 114 8.26 8.43 7.86
CA SER A 114 8.45 7.85 9.19
C SER A 114 7.11 7.57 9.89
N ALA A 115 7.12 6.68 10.88
CA ALA A 115 5.91 6.26 11.60
C ALA A 115 5.22 7.41 12.37
N ASP A 116 5.98 8.43 12.77
CA ASP A 116 5.47 9.66 13.40
C ASP A 116 5.06 10.76 12.42
N GLY A 117 5.40 10.60 11.13
CA GLY A 117 5.15 11.59 10.08
C GLY A 117 6.08 12.80 10.11
N ALA A 118 7.13 12.78 10.94
CA ALA A 118 8.07 13.88 11.05
C ALA A 118 9.11 13.90 9.93
N TYR A 119 9.52 12.73 9.45
CA TYR A 119 10.57 12.60 8.43
C TYR A 119 10.03 11.99 7.13
N PHE A 120 10.54 12.51 6.03
CA PHE A 120 10.31 12.00 4.69
C PHE A 120 11.65 11.74 4.00
N ALA A 121 11.83 10.55 3.47
CA ALA A 121 12.99 10.19 2.69
C ALA A 121 12.62 10.01 1.22
N SER A 122 13.45 10.51 0.32
CA SER A 122 13.37 10.27 -1.11
C SER A 122 14.71 9.73 -1.63
N ALA A 123 14.65 8.69 -2.44
CA ALA A 123 15.80 8.08 -3.07
C ALA A 123 15.62 8.16 -4.60
N ALA A 124 16.66 8.59 -5.31
CA ALA A 124 16.64 8.75 -6.75
C ALA A 124 17.60 7.81 -7.46
N ALA A 125 17.38 7.62 -8.75
CA ALA A 125 18.16 6.70 -9.58
C ALA A 125 19.65 7.07 -9.71
N ASP A 126 20.02 8.32 -9.39
CA ASP A 126 21.41 8.79 -9.36
C ASP A 126 22.17 8.37 -8.09
N GLY A 127 21.54 7.61 -7.19
CA GLY A 127 22.11 7.22 -5.91
C GLY A 127 22.02 8.30 -4.83
N SER A 128 21.40 9.44 -5.09
CA SER A 128 21.19 10.46 -4.06
C SER A 128 20.01 10.10 -3.17
N ILE A 129 20.20 10.22 -1.86
CA ILE A 129 19.15 10.04 -0.85
C ILE A 129 19.04 11.33 -0.07
N LYS A 130 17.81 11.83 0.09
CA LYS A 130 17.51 13.06 0.81
C LYS A 130 16.47 12.82 1.88
N VAL A 131 16.70 13.39 3.05
CA VAL A 131 15.82 13.31 4.21
C VAL A 131 15.32 14.69 4.56
N PHE A 132 14.03 14.85 4.62
CA PHE A 132 13.34 16.11 4.91
C PHE A 132 12.62 16.05 6.25
N ASP A 133 12.67 17.16 6.97
CA ASP A 133 11.75 17.44 8.08
C ASP A 133 10.43 17.93 7.49
N VAL A 134 9.38 17.17 7.74
CA VAL A 134 8.04 17.47 7.23
C VAL A 134 7.38 18.62 8.00
N ILE A 135 7.72 18.77 9.28
CA ILE A 135 7.11 19.77 10.16
C ILE A 135 7.68 21.16 9.89
N ASN A 136 9.00 21.25 9.77
CA ASN A 136 9.71 22.50 9.54
C ASN A 136 9.95 22.81 8.06
N PHE A 137 9.67 21.84 7.18
CA PHE A 137 9.91 21.94 5.73
C PHE A 137 11.37 22.21 5.39
N ASP A 138 12.29 21.51 6.04
CA ASP A 138 13.71 21.66 5.80
C ASP A 138 14.34 20.37 5.32
N LEU A 139 15.40 20.49 4.52
CA LEU A 139 16.28 19.39 4.17
C LEU A 139 17.23 19.16 5.35
N ILE A 140 17.05 18.05 6.07
CA ILE A 140 17.90 17.73 7.22
C ILE A 140 19.22 17.16 6.72
N HIS A 141 19.12 16.18 5.83
CA HIS A 141 20.29 15.42 5.45
C HIS A 141 20.25 14.97 4.00
N MET A 142 21.44 14.87 3.41
CA MET A 142 21.63 14.45 2.03
C MET A 142 22.93 13.64 1.94
N PHE A 143 22.87 12.46 1.36
CA PHE A 143 24.03 11.63 1.13
C PHE A 143 23.95 10.88 -0.21
N GLN A 144 25.09 10.47 -0.70
CA GLN A 144 25.26 9.75 -1.96
C GLN A 144 25.65 8.32 -1.67
N VAL A 145 24.95 7.36 -2.27
CA VAL A 145 25.30 5.94 -2.19
C VAL A 145 25.98 5.48 -3.49
N PRO A 146 26.89 4.51 -3.44
CA PRO A 146 27.62 4.04 -4.63
C PRO A 146 26.83 3.10 -5.53
N TYR A 147 25.56 2.88 -5.23
CA TYR A 147 24.65 1.97 -5.94
C TYR A 147 23.32 2.67 -6.27
N THR A 148 22.54 2.10 -7.18
CA THR A 148 21.18 2.56 -7.48
C THR A 148 20.23 2.03 -6.42
N PRO A 149 19.53 2.89 -5.64
CA PRO A 149 18.52 2.47 -4.69
C PRO A 149 17.25 2.01 -5.43
N ARG A 150 16.58 1.00 -4.92
CA ARG A 150 15.33 0.49 -5.48
C ARG A 150 14.13 0.68 -4.56
N ALA A 151 14.31 0.43 -3.28
CA ALA A 151 13.27 0.59 -2.26
C ALA A 151 13.86 1.22 -1.01
N CYS A 152 13.07 2.01 -0.31
CA CYS A 152 13.44 2.55 0.98
C CYS A 152 12.27 2.40 1.98
N ALA A 153 12.62 2.21 3.24
CA ALA A 153 11.64 2.15 4.33
C ALA A 153 12.26 2.66 5.64
N TRP A 154 11.49 3.40 6.39
CA TRP A 154 11.89 3.77 7.75
C TRP A 154 11.71 2.59 8.69
N VAL A 155 12.78 2.23 9.37
CA VAL A 155 12.78 1.33 10.53
C VAL A 155 12.71 2.21 11.77
N HIS A 156 11.55 2.75 11.99
CA HIS A 156 11.30 3.72 13.05
C HIS A 156 10.01 3.36 13.79
N ARG A 157 10.10 3.35 15.10
CA ARG A 157 8.96 3.11 15.98
C ARG A 157 8.51 4.44 16.57
N ARG A 158 7.21 4.68 16.60
CA ARG A 158 6.66 5.91 17.15
C ARG A 158 7.11 6.15 18.58
N GLY A 159 7.70 7.32 18.84
CA GLY A 159 8.25 7.69 20.14
C GLY A 159 9.67 7.19 20.41
N SER A 160 10.28 6.47 19.47
CA SER A 160 11.71 6.15 19.50
C SER A 160 12.52 7.35 19.02
N VAL A 161 13.73 7.47 19.56
CA VAL A 161 14.71 8.47 19.10
C VAL A 161 15.49 7.96 17.88
N ASP A 162 15.62 6.64 17.77
CA ASP A 162 16.37 6.00 16.69
C ASP A 162 15.59 6.10 15.39
N THR A 163 16.19 6.70 14.39
CA THR A 163 15.63 6.88 13.05
C THR A 163 16.55 6.18 12.05
N VAL A 164 16.25 4.93 11.74
CA VAL A 164 17.04 4.14 10.79
C VAL A 164 16.31 4.06 9.46
N LEU A 165 17.00 4.34 8.37
CA LEU A 165 16.50 4.21 7.01
C LEU A 165 17.10 2.94 6.38
N ALA A 166 16.25 1.99 6.02
CA ALA A 166 16.62 0.81 5.23
C ALA A 166 16.51 1.13 3.74
N VAL A 167 17.53 0.80 2.97
CA VAL A 167 17.58 1.01 1.52
C VAL A 167 18.03 -0.28 0.85
N ALA A 168 17.24 -0.75 -0.13
CA ALA A 168 17.60 -1.91 -0.95
C ALA A 168 18.29 -1.47 -2.23
N GLU A 169 19.27 -2.23 -2.64
CA GLU A 169 20.00 -2.05 -3.88
C GLU A 169 19.24 -2.67 -5.07
N GLU A 170 19.28 -2.03 -6.24
CA GLU A 170 18.54 -2.47 -7.42
C GLU A 170 19.08 -3.74 -8.05
N HIS A 171 20.40 -3.90 -8.09
CA HIS A 171 21.07 -4.99 -8.81
C HIS A 171 21.60 -6.11 -7.92
N SER A 172 21.52 -5.94 -6.60
CA SER A 172 21.96 -6.97 -5.65
C SER A 172 20.91 -7.24 -4.57
N SER A 173 21.14 -8.30 -3.81
CA SER A 173 20.25 -8.66 -2.69
C SER A 173 20.60 -7.91 -1.39
N HIS A 174 21.49 -6.93 -1.45
CA HIS A 174 21.95 -6.19 -0.29
C HIS A 174 20.90 -5.19 0.17
N ILE A 175 20.72 -5.12 1.48
CA ILE A 175 19.88 -4.12 2.14
C ILE A 175 20.77 -3.39 3.14
N HIS A 176 20.90 -2.10 2.97
CA HIS A 176 21.75 -1.23 3.78
C HIS A 176 20.92 -0.41 4.74
N PHE A 177 21.44 -0.17 5.92
CA PHE A 177 20.79 0.61 6.96
C PHE A 177 21.61 1.85 7.28
N TYR A 178 21.00 3.00 7.19
CA TYR A 178 21.61 4.31 7.39
C TYR A 178 20.96 5.02 8.57
N ASP A 179 21.75 5.86 9.26
CA ASP A 179 21.15 6.82 10.19
C ASP A 179 20.39 7.88 9.40
N GLY A 180 19.12 8.11 9.74
CA GLY A 180 18.28 9.09 9.06
C GLY A 180 18.62 10.54 9.38
N ARG A 181 19.48 10.79 10.38
CA ARG A 181 19.82 12.15 10.82
C ARG A 181 21.26 12.54 10.54
N ASP A 182 22.17 11.59 10.60
CA ASP A 182 23.60 11.87 10.47
C ASP A 182 24.29 10.68 9.80
N SER A 183 24.22 10.64 8.48
CA SER A 183 24.86 9.59 7.69
C SER A 183 25.79 10.20 6.65
N ASP A 184 27.07 9.88 6.72
CA ASP A 184 28.07 10.24 5.71
C ASP A 184 27.99 9.36 4.44
N GLY A 185 26.86 8.66 4.24
CA GLY A 185 26.70 7.67 3.18
C GLY A 185 27.32 6.31 3.51
N THR A 186 27.86 6.16 4.72
CA THR A 186 28.33 4.87 5.22
C THR A 186 27.19 4.14 5.92
N PRO A 187 26.90 2.89 5.55
CA PRO A 187 25.83 2.14 6.21
C PRO A 187 26.24 1.78 7.66
N LEU A 188 25.32 1.87 8.59
CA LEU A 188 25.47 1.38 9.96
C LEU A 188 25.73 -0.13 9.96
N PHE A 189 24.95 -0.85 9.17
CA PHE A 189 25.10 -2.28 8.92
C PHE A 189 24.42 -2.64 7.59
N SER A 190 24.71 -3.82 7.08
CA SER A 190 24.17 -4.31 5.81
C SER A 190 23.76 -5.76 5.94
N SER A 191 22.63 -6.11 5.39
CA SER A 191 22.12 -7.48 5.34
C SER A 191 22.27 -8.05 3.93
N THR A 192 22.95 -9.19 3.82
CA THR A 192 23.13 -9.92 2.56
C THR A 192 22.51 -11.32 2.60
N LYS A 193 21.92 -11.70 3.74
CA LYS A 193 21.50 -13.08 4.04
C LYS A 193 20.01 -13.34 3.82
N VAL A 194 19.20 -12.29 3.69
CA VAL A 194 17.74 -12.41 3.66
C VAL A 194 17.25 -12.91 2.32
N HIS A 195 17.69 -12.30 1.24
CA HIS A 195 17.30 -12.61 -0.13
C HIS A 195 18.45 -13.12 -0.98
N LYS A 196 18.12 -13.90 -2.01
CA LYS A 196 19.07 -14.32 -3.06
C LYS A 196 19.02 -13.40 -4.28
N ASN A 197 17.87 -12.79 -4.53
CA ASN A 197 17.63 -11.89 -5.64
C ASN A 197 17.46 -10.45 -5.14
N PRO A 198 17.55 -9.44 -6.01
CA PRO A 198 17.33 -8.05 -5.64
C PRO A 198 15.97 -7.83 -4.98
N CYS A 199 15.99 -7.05 -3.90
CA CYS A 199 14.80 -6.70 -3.15
C CYS A 199 14.21 -5.40 -3.69
N HIS A 200 12.91 -5.38 -4.00
CA HIS A 200 12.24 -4.20 -4.56
C HIS A 200 11.10 -3.66 -3.68
N ILE A 201 10.75 -4.35 -2.61
CA ILE A 201 9.79 -3.89 -1.60
C ILE A 201 10.39 -4.05 -0.22
N LEU A 202 10.31 -2.98 0.55
CA LEU A 202 10.61 -2.94 1.97
C LEU A 202 9.43 -2.29 2.70
N ALA A 203 8.93 -2.93 3.75
CA ALA A 203 7.90 -2.36 4.59
C ALA A 203 8.13 -2.79 6.05
N TYR A 204 8.08 -1.84 6.98
CA TYR A 204 8.31 -2.08 8.39
C TYR A 204 7.00 -2.21 9.15
N ASN A 205 6.88 -3.25 9.95
CA ASN A 205 5.78 -3.49 10.86
C ASN A 205 6.21 -3.11 12.27
N GLU A 206 5.72 -1.97 12.74
CA GLU A 206 6.12 -1.37 14.01
C GLU A 206 5.83 -2.25 15.24
N PRO A 207 4.60 -2.77 15.45
CA PRO A 207 4.25 -3.62 16.61
C PRO A 207 5.11 -4.86 16.77
N TYR A 208 5.51 -5.48 15.66
CA TYR A 208 6.25 -6.75 15.65
C TYR A 208 7.76 -6.57 15.47
N ASP A 209 8.25 -5.33 15.32
CA ASP A 209 9.65 -5.03 15.00
C ASP A 209 10.18 -5.89 13.84
N CYS A 210 9.40 -5.92 12.76
CA CYS A 210 9.59 -6.81 11.64
C CYS A 210 9.62 -6.06 10.32
N ILE A 211 10.61 -6.34 9.49
CA ILE A 211 10.60 -5.91 8.09
C ILE A 211 9.98 -7.03 7.26
N VAL A 212 9.04 -6.67 6.41
CA VAL A 212 8.54 -7.51 5.33
C VAL A 212 9.17 -7.03 4.05
N SER A 213 9.86 -7.92 3.38
CA SER A 213 10.55 -7.61 2.13
C SER A 213 10.15 -8.59 1.04
N ALA A 214 10.15 -8.12 -0.20
CA ALA A 214 9.88 -8.96 -1.36
C ALA A 214 10.98 -8.78 -2.42
N ASP A 215 11.41 -9.90 -2.99
CA ASP A 215 12.38 -9.92 -4.07
C ASP A 215 11.73 -10.02 -5.45
N THR A 216 12.52 -9.80 -6.49
CA THR A 216 12.10 -9.87 -7.89
C THR A 216 11.63 -11.27 -8.34
N SER A 217 11.90 -12.32 -7.56
CA SER A 217 11.39 -13.67 -7.81
C SER A 217 10.02 -13.95 -7.19
N GLY A 218 9.45 -12.99 -6.46
CA GLY A 218 8.17 -13.14 -5.74
C GLY A 218 8.29 -13.84 -4.38
N MET A 219 9.51 -13.89 -3.80
CA MET A 219 9.69 -14.39 -2.44
C MET A 219 9.46 -13.28 -1.43
N VAL A 220 8.57 -13.52 -0.48
CA VAL A 220 8.28 -12.61 0.62
C VAL A 220 8.92 -13.18 1.90
N GLU A 221 9.73 -12.36 2.56
CA GLU A 221 10.45 -12.71 3.78
C GLU A 221 10.08 -11.76 4.94
N TYR A 222 10.01 -12.36 6.16
CA TYR A 222 9.80 -11.63 7.40
C TYR A 222 11.07 -11.76 8.24
N TRP A 223 11.60 -10.65 8.71
CA TRP A 223 12.83 -10.66 9.49
C TRP A 223 12.95 -9.40 10.37
N GLN A 224 13.74 -9.52 11.44
CA GLN A 224 14.04 -8.40 12.32
C GLN A 224 15.21 -7.57 11.78
N PRO A 225 15.19 -6.23 11.94
CA PRO A 225 16.26 -5.34 11.48
C PRO A 225 17.53 -5.42 12.36
N ARG A 226 17.82 -6.58 12.91
CA ARG A 226 18.97 -6.86 13.78
C ARG A 226 19.54 -8.24 13.48
N GLU A 227 20.84 -8.41 13.64
CA GLU A 227 21.42 -9.74 13.54
C GLU A 227 20.84 -10.67 14.62
N PRO A 228 20.53 -11.90 14.28
CA PRO A 228 20.87 -12.67 13.07
C PRO A 228 19.84 -12.60 11.92
N TYR A 229 19.01 -11.58 11.81
CA TYR A 229 17.98 -11.37 10.77
C TYR A 229 16.93 -12.49 10.70
N VAL A 230 16.52 -12.97 11.85
CA VAL A 230 15.55 -14.06 11.99
C VAL A 230 14.12 -13.48 12.12
N MET A 231 13.15 -14.30 11.79
CA MET A 231 11.74 -13.96 11.97
C MET A 231 11.40 -13.73 13.45
N PRO A 232 10.60 -12.70 13.79
CA PRO A 232 10.16 -12.43 15.15
C PRO A 232 9.39 -13.60 15.77
N GLN A 233 9.46 -13.76 17.08
CA GLN A 233 8.66 -14.71 17.83
C GLN A 233 7.17 -14.32 17.80
N GLY A 234 6.27 -15.32 17.85
CA GLY A 234 4.82 -15.09 17.88
C GLY A 234 4.16 -15.02 16.49
N LEU A 235 4.92 -15.22 15.43
CA LEU A 235 4.41 -15.41 14.07
C LEU A 235 4.31 -16.91 13.73
N PHE A 236 4.03 -17.23 12.47
CA PHE A 236 3.97 -18.61 12.01
C PHE A 236 5.30 -19.36 12.25
N SER A 237 5.24 -20.62 12.65
CA SER A 237 6.45 -21.42 12.92
C SER A 237 7.15 -21.91 11.65
N LEU A 238 6.36 -22.31 10.65
CA LEU A 238 6.87 -22.85 9.38
C LEU A 238 6.30 -22.04 8.20
N LYS A 239 7.17 -21.54 7.35
CA LYS A 239 6.78 -20.81 6.15
C LYS A 239 5.96 -21.67 5.18
N SER A 240 6.15 -22.99 5.18
CA SER A 240 5.36 -23.93 4.38
C SER A 240 3.86 -23.94 4.72
N ASN A 241 3.52 -23.56 5.94
CA ASN A 241 2.13 -23.45 6.37
C ASN A 241 1.47 -22.12 5.99
N THR A 242 2.21 -21.22 5.35
CA THR A 242 1.73 -19.92 4.92
C THR A 242 1.41 -19.90 3.43
N ASP A 243 0.68 -18.88 2.99
CA ASP A 243 0.39 -18.65 1.57
C ASP A 243 1.37 -17.63 0.94
N LEU A 244 2.48 -17.31 1.61
CA LEU A 244 3.47 -16.35 1.13
C LEU A 244 4.21 -16.80 -0.14
N PHE A 245 4.13 -18.11 -0.47
CA PHE A 245 4.62 -18.67 -1.72
C PHE A 245 3.67 -18.46 -2.92
N GLU A 246 2.51 -17.86 -2.71
CA GLU A 246 1.51 -17.65 -3.77
C GLU A 246 2.11 -16.94 -4.98
N PHE A 247 2.88 -15.88 -4.76
CA PHE A 247 3.52 -15.13 -5.85
C PHE A 247 4.46 -16.01 -6.70
N LYS A 248 5.25 -16.85 -6.06
CA LYS A 248 6.14 -17.77 -6.78
C LYS A 248 5.37 -18.85 -7.52
N ARG A 249 4.28 -19.35 -6.94
CA ARG A 249 3.38 -20.34 -7.55
C ARG A 249 2.69 -19.76 -8.79
N THR A 250 2.22 -18.52 -8.72
CA THR A 250 1.54 -17.83 -9.84
C THR A 250 2.51 -17.17 -10.80
N LYS A 251 3.83 -17.23 -10.54
CA LYS A 251 4.87 -16.52 -11.32
C LYS A 251 4.59 -15.01 -11.41
N SER A 252 4.02 -14.45 -10.38
CA SER A 252 3.75 -13.02 -10.25
C SER A 252 4.72 -12.39 -9.26
N VAL A 253 4.92 -11.09 -9.39
CA VAL A 253 5.78 -10.31 -8.50
C VAL A 253 4.93 -9.22 -7.87
N PRO A 254 4.94 -9.06 -6.54
CA PRO A 254 4.24 -7.95 -5.91
C PRO A 254 4.91 -6.63 -6.32
N ALA A 255 4.13 -5.61 -6.65
CA ALA A 255 4.63 -4.27 -6.98
C ALA A 255 4.73 -3.38 -5.74
N THR A 256 3.73 -3.44 -4.88
CA THR A 256 3.69 -2.65 -3.64
C THR A 256 3.13 -3.48 -2.49
N LEU A 257 3.49 -3.08 -1.28
CA LEU A 257 2.99 -3.65 -0.03
C LEU A 257 2.58 -2.53 0.91
N THR A 258 1.36 -2.61 1.43
CA THR A 258 0.83 -1.65 2.40
C THR A 258 0.23 -2.38 3.59
N PHE A 259 0.54 -1.92 4.80
CA PHE A 259 -0.07 -2.45 6.02
C PHE A 259 -1.42 -1.82 6.31
N SER A 260 -2.30 -2.58 6.96
CA SER A 260 -3.48 -2.01 7.60
C SER A 260 -3.08 -1.18 8.83
N PRO A 261 -3.90 -0.22 9.28
CA PRO A 261 -3.58 0.61 10.44
C PRO A 261 -3.41 -0.15 11.75
N ASP A 262 -3.99 -1.35 11.86
CA ASP A 262 -3.84 -2.27 12.98
C ASP A 262 -2.60 -3.18 12.86
N PHE A 263 -1.86 -3.10 11.74
CA PHE A 263 -0.71 -3.94 11.40
C PHE A 263 -0.98 -5.45 11.39
N GLN A 264 -2.24 -5.86 11.49
CA GLN A 264 -2.64 -7.26 11.47
C GLN A 264 -2.76 -7.83 10.07
N ARG A 265 -2.91 -6.96 9.06
CA ARG A 265 -3.07 -7.34 7.66
C ARG A 265 -2.17 -6.49 6.79
N PHE A 266 -1.84 -7.03 5.64
CA PHE A 266 -1.21 -6.26 4.59
C PHE A 266 -1.82 -6.60 3.23
N ALA A 267 -1.82 -5.63 2.37
CA ALA A 267 -2.25 -5.78 0.99
C ALA A 267 -1.05 -5.66 0.06
N THR A 268 -1.06 -6.45 -0.98
CA THR A 268 -0.10 -6.38 -2.07
C THR A 268 -0.83 -6.20 -3.38
N THR A 269 -0.28 -5.38 -4.24
CA THR A 269 -0.71 -5.27 -5.63
C THR A 269 0.33 -5.91 -6.52
N SER A 270 -0.09 -6.49 -7.61
CA SER A 270 0.80 -7.03 -8.63
C SER A 270 0.40 -6.46 -9.99
N THR A 271 1.34 -5.91 -10.72
CA THR A 271 1.09 -5.33 -12.05
C THR A 271 0.97 -6.39 -13.13
N CYS A 272 1.73 -7.49 -13.03
CA CYS A 272 1.76 -8.55 -14.05
C CYS A 272 0.41 -9.29 -14.18
N ASP A 273 -0.20 -9.65 -13.06
CA ASP A 273 -1.47 -10.39 -13.03
C ASP A 273 -2.67 -9.52 -12.63
N ARG A 274 -2.43 -8.23 -12.34
CA ARG A 274 -3.44 -7.23 -11.92
C ARG A 274 -4.29 -7.70 -10.74
N GLN A 275 -3.69 -8.45 -9.83
CA GLN A 275 -4.38 -8.96 -8.66
C GLN A 275 -4.00 -8.19 -7.41
N VAL A 276 -5.02 -7.90 -6.60
CA VAL A 276 -4.84 -7.36 -5.26
C VAL A 276 -5.05 -8.49 -4.27
N ARG A 277 -4.04 -8.77 -3.45
CA ARG A 277 -4.07 -9.83 -2.44
C ARG A 277 -3.98 -9.23 -1.05
N VAL A 278 -4.83 -9.71 -0.15
CA VAL A 278 -4.84 -9.31 1.26
C VAL A 278 -4.45 -10.50 2.10
N PHE A 279 -3.39 -10.34 2.87
CA PHE A 279 -2.86 -11.38 3.76
C PHE A 279 -3.09 -11.04 5.22
N ASP A 280 -3.25 -12.07 6.04
CA ASP A 280 -3.10 -11.98 7.48
C ASP A 280 -1.61 -11.98 7.84
N PHE A 281 -1.17 -10.99 8.61
CA PHE A 281 0.25 -10.85 8.91
C PHE A 281 0.74 -11.94 9.85
N GLN A 282 -0.02 -12.26 10.90
CA GLN A 282 0.41 -13.20 11.94
C GLN A 282 0.56 -14.64 11.43
N HIS A 283 -0.38 -15.08 10.60
CA HIS A 283 -0.38 -16.46 10.09
C HIS A 283 0.19 -16.57 8.67
N GLY A 284 0.43 -15.44 7.98
CA GLY A 284 0.87 -15.43 6.59
C GLY A 284 -0.15 -16.02 5.61
N LYS A 285 -1.44 -16.02 5.97
CA LYS A 285 -2.51 -16.63 5.16
C LYS A 285 -3.14 -15.61 4.23
N LEU A 286 -3.49 -16.07 3.03
CA LEU A 286 -4.23 -15.28 2.05
C LEU A 286 -5.71 -15.18 2.46
N LEU A 287 -6.14 -13.97 2.87
CA LEU A 287 -7.54 -13.73 3.28
C LEU A 287 -8.45 -13.45 2.09
N ARG A 288 -7.98 -12.61 1.14
CA ARG A 288 -8.75 -12.16 -0.02
C ARG A 288 -7.86 -11.99 -1.24
N LYS A 289 -8.44 -12.25 -2.38
CA LYS A 289 -7.84 -12.07 -3.70
C LYS A 289 -8.86 -11.39 -4.61
N TYR A 290 -8.49 -10.26 -5.20
CA TYR A 290 -9.31 -9.51 -6.14
C TYR A 290 -8.63 -9.53 -7.49
N ASP A 291 -9.34 -10.03 -8.48
CA ASP A 291 -8.84 -10.13 -9.86
C ASP A 291 -9.37 -8.95 -10.67
N GLU A 292 -8.46 -8.13 -11.13
CA GLU A 292 -8.70 -6.96 -11.99
C GLU A 292 -8.02 -7.16 -13.36
N SER A 293 -7.80 -8.41 -13.77
CA SER A 293 -7.25 -8.72 -15.07
C SER A 293 -8.17 -8.24 -16.19
N LEU A 294 -7.59 -7.89 -17.33
CA LEU A 294 -8.36 -7.36 -18.46
C LEU A 294 -9.39 -8.36 -18.96
N ALA A 295 -9.06 -9.67 -18.90
CA ALA A 295 -9.99 -10.73 -19.29
C ALA A 295 -11.22 -10.78 -18.37
N ALA A 296 -11.01 -10.72 -17.04
CA ALA A 296 -12.10 -10.71 -16.08
C ALA A 296 -13.01 -9.47 -16.21
N VAL A 297 -12.41 -8.30 -16.45
CA VAL A 297 -13.17 -7.05 -16.62
C VAL A 297 -13.96 -7.08 -17.94
N GLN A 298 -13.39 -7.62 -19.01
CA GLN A 298 -14.09 -7.78 -20.29
C GLN A 298 -15.28 -8.75 -20.18
N GLU A 299 -15.07 -9.88 -19.51
CA GLU A 299 -16.13 -10.85 -19.24
C GLU A 299 -17.28 -10.23 -18.42
N MET A 300 -16.95 -9.49 -17.37
CA MET A 300 -17.95 -8.79 -16.56
C MET A 300 -18.70 -7.72 -17.37
N GLN A 301 -18.04 -7.00 -18.27
CA GLN A 301 -18.69 -6.01 -19.15
C GLN A 301 -19.65 -6.69 -20.11
N GLN A 302 -19.24 -7.79 -20.75
CA GLN A 302 -20.08 -8.55 -21.68
C GLN A 302 -21.26 -9.22 -20.99
N ALA A 303 -21.07 -9.72 -19.77
CA ALA A 303 -22.12 -10.34 -18.96
C ALA A 303 -23.07 -9.32 -18.28
N ASN A 304 -22.83 -8.02 -18.44
CA ASN A 304 -23.58 -6.94 -17.76
C ASN A 304 -23.59 -7.07 -16.23
N THR A 305 -22.54 -7.63 -15.66
CA THR A 305 -22.40 -7.84 -14.20
C THR A 305 -21.49 -6.79 -13.54
N THR A 306 -20.97 -5.85 -14.32
CA THR A 306 -20.16 -4.75 -13.81
C THR A 306 -20.95 -3.84 -12.88
N ILE A 307 -20.30 -3.33 -11.84
CA ILE A 307 -20.89 -2.37 -10.89
C ILE A 307 -21.25 -1.06 -11.59
N TYR A 308 -20.49 -0.69 -12.59
CA TYR A 308 -20.68 0.48 -13.42
C TYR A 308 -20.42 0.08 -14.87
N GLN A 309 -21.47 0.15 -15.67
CA GLN A 309 -21.41 -0.19 -17.10
C GLN A 309 -20.93 1.03 -17.88
N LEU A 310 -19.87 0.84 -18.63
CA LEU A 310 -19.35 1.84 -19.54
C LEU A 310 -19.95 1.69 -20.94
N ASP A 311 -20.03 2.80 -21.65
CA ASP A 311 -20.27 2.77 -23.09
C ASP A 311 -19.13 2.05 -23.82
N ASP A 312 -19.43 1.33 -24.88
CA ASP A 312 -18.44 0.49 -25.60
C ASP A 312 -17.25 1.29 -26.13
N MET A 313 -17.48 2.54 -26.56
CA MET A 313 -16.40 3.42 -27.01
C MET A 313 -15.46 3.82 -25.84
N GLU A 314 -16.04 4.20 -24.70
CA GLU A 314 -15.28 4.57 -23.52
C GLU A 314 -14.54 3.35 -22.94
N PHE A 315 -15.19 2.19 -22.95
CA PHE A 315 -14.55 0.94 -22.54
C PHE A 315 -13.36 0.61 -23.44
N GLY A 316 -13.52 0.70 -24.76
CA GLY A 316 -12.43 0.47 -25.72
C GLY A 316 -11.25 1.43 -25.52
N ARG A 317 -11.54 2.71 -25.23
CA ARG A 317 -10.51 3.72 -24.96
C ARG A 317 -9.72 3.42 -23.68
N ARG A 318 -10.40 3.09 -22.58
CA ARG A 318 -9.75 2.69 -21.34
C ARG A 318 -8.96 1.41 -21.48
N LEU A 319 -9.47 0.45 -22.22
CA LEU A 319 -8.77 -0.79 -22.52
C LEU A 319 -7.48 -0.56 -23.33
N ALA A 320 -7.47 0.41 -24.26
CA ALA A 320 -6.26 0.78 -24.98
C ALA A 320 -5.19 1.35 -24.03
N VAL A 321 -5.57 2.27 -23.15
CA VAL A 321 -4.66 2.81 -22.12
C VAL A 321 -4.07 1.70 -21.23
N GLU A 322 -4.88 0.73 -20.83
CA GLU A 322 -4.39 -0.40 -20.02
C GLU A 322 -3.39 -1.28 -20.79
N ARG A 323 -3.61 -1.49 -22.08
CA ARG A 323 -2.68 -2.23 -22.94
C ARG A 323 -1.36 -1.47 -23.15
N ASP A 324 -1.43 -0.15 -23.26
CA ASP A 324 -0.22 0.69 -23.34
C ASP A 324 0.60 0.63 -22.06
N ILE A 325 -0.06 0.61 -20.89
CA ILE A 325 0.59 0.40 -19.58
C ILE A 325 1.24 -0.98 -19.53
N ASP A 326 0.54 -2.05 -19.94
CA ASP A 326 1.12 -3.40 -19.98
C ASP A 326 2.32 -3.47 -20.93
N ALA A 327 2.26 -2.83 -22.09
CA ALA A 327 3.37 -2.77 -23.03
C ALA A 327 4.60 -2.06 -22.43
N SER A 328 4.39 -1.00 -21.63
CA SER A 328 5.47 -0.28 -20.94
C SER A 328 6.11 -1.07 -19.80
N THR A 329 5.42 -2.08 -19.25
CA THR A 329 5.91 -2.92 -18.17
C THR A 329 6.54 -4.24 -18.63
N LEU A 330 6.65 -4.47 -19.95
CA LEU A 330 7.23 -5.70 -20.50
C LEU A 330 8.71 -5.84 -20.11
N PRO A 331 9.16 -7.08 -19.78
CA PRO A 331 10.56 -7.37 -19.51
C PRO A 331 11.43 -7.01 -20.74
N GLY A 332 12.41 -6.15 -20.54
CA GLY A 332 13.33 -5.71 -21.60
C GLY A 332 13.26 -4.21 -21.94
N LEU A 333 12.19 -3.49 -21.58
CA LEU A 333 12.13 -2.03 -21.72
C LEU A 333 12.75 -1.29 -20.52
N GLY A 334 13.09 -2.02 -19.48
CA GLY A 334 13.70 -1.52 -18.26
C GLY A 334 12.72 -0.98 -17.23
N ASP A 335 13.06 -1.19 -15.97
CA ASP A 335 12.27 -0.71 -14.81
C ASP A 335 12.08 0.81 -14.80
N ALA A 336 12.99 1.53 -15.46
CA ALA A 336 12.92 2.99 -15.60
C ALA A 336 11.65 3.46 -16.32
N VAL A 337 11.22 2.76 -17.39
CA VAL A 337 10.00 3.12 -18.13
C VAL A 337 8.75 2.80 -17.31
N ALA A 338 8.72 1.63 -16.65
CA ALA A 338 7.61 1.26 -15.77
C ALA A 338 7.45 2.25 -14.61
N ASN A 339 8.55 2.74 -14.05
CA ASN A 339 8.53 3.74 -13.00
C ASN A 339 8.12 5.13 -13.52
N ALA A 340 8.55 5.50 -14.72
CA ALA A 340 8.17 6.76 -15.36
C ALA A 340 6.66 6.83 -15.68
N THR A 341 6.07 5.70 -16.07
CA THR A 341 4.61 5.60 -16.31
C THR A 341 3.80 5.44 -15.02
N GLY A 342 4.44 5.30 -13.87
CA GLY A 342 3.78 5.04 -12.59
C GLY A 342 3.18 3.65 -12.45
N ALA A 343 3.35 2.75 -13.43
CA ALA A 343 2.80 1.41 -13.38
C ALA A 343 3.37 0.58 -12.21
N GLY A 344 4.65 0.77 -11.90
CA GLY A 344 5.31 0.12 -10.76
C GLY A 344 4.92 0.67 -9.40
N THR A 345 4.16 1.75 -9.33
CA THR A 345 3.74 2.40 -8.06
C THR A 345 2.27 2.17 -7.71
N ALA A 346 1.54 1.38 -8.52
CA ALA A 346 0.15 1.05 -8.24
C ALA A 346 0.03 0.37 -6.87
N ASN A 347 -0.80 0.91 -6.00
CA ASN A 347 -0.92 0.45 -4.63
C ASN A 347 -2.38 0.24 -4.20
N ALA A 348 -2.56 -0.42 -3.08
CA ALA A 348 -3.84 -0.54 -2.38
C ALA A 348 -3.70 0.07 -0.99
N VAL A 349 -4.70 0.83 -0.56
CA VAL A 349 -4.68 1.56 0.71
C VAL A 349 -5.84 1.13 1.58
N PHE A 350 -5.57 0.88 2.85
CA PHE A 350 -6.62 0.61 3.84
C PHE A 350 -7.19 1.90 4.40
N ASP A 351 -8.44 1.85 4.83
CA ASP A 351 -9.03 2.90 5.67
C ASP A 351 -8.56 2.75 7.13
N GLN A 352 -8.80 3.76 7.95
CA GLN A 352 -8.39 3.77 9.36
C GLN A 352 -9.04 2.64 10.18
N SER A 353 -10.22 2.18 9.79
CA SER A 353 -10.90 1.07 10.46
C SER A 353 -10.34 -0.30 10.09
N GLY A 354 -9.52 -0.40 9.02
CA GLY A 354 -9.03 -1.66 8.46
C GLY A 354 -10.13 -2.53 7.82
N ASN A 355 -11.35 -2.02 7.68
CA ASN A 355 -12.46 -2.76 7.10
C ASN A 355 -12.62 -2.56 5.60
N PHE A 356 -12.09 -1.47 5.06
CA PHE A 356 -12.16 -1.15 3.64
C PHE A 356 -10.78 -1.08 3.03
N ILE A 357 -10.69 -1.51 1.79
CA ILE A 357 -9.50 -1.38 0.95
C ILE A 357 -9.86 -0.60 -0.31
N MET A 358 -8.97 0.28 -0.73
CA MET A 358 -9.12 1.11 -1.92
C MET A 358 -7.94 0.88 -2.85
N TYR A 359 -8.21 0.68 -4.12
CA TYR A 359 -7.19 0.51 -5.16
C TYR A 359 -7.69 0.96 -6.52
N GLY A 360 -6.75 1.38 -7.36
CA GLY A 360 -7.05 1.84 -8.72
C GLY A 360 -7.35 0.68 -9.67
N THR A 361 -8.42 0.81 -10.45
CA THR A 361 -8.83 -0.11 -11.51
C THR A 361 -9.08 0.64 -12.80
N MET A 362 -9.32 -0.08 -13.90
CA MET A 362 -9.70 0.51 -15.18
C MET A 362 -11.00 1.33 -15.08
N LEU A 363 -11.92 0.94 -14.21
CA LEU A 363 -13.22 1.61 -14.02
C LEU A 363 -13.15 2.84 -13.12
N GLY A 364 -12.07 3.01 -12.36
CA GLY A 364 -11.90 4.02 -11.34
C GLY A 364 -11.24 3.45 -10.09
N ILE A 365 -11.41 4.09 -8.95
CA ILE A 365 -10.89 3.60 -7.67
C ILE A 365 -11.98 2.78 -6.99
N LYS A 366 -11.78 1.47 -6.88
CA LYS A 366 -12.69 0.58 -6.15
C LYS A 366 -12.47 0.67 -4.66
N MET A 367 -13.56 0.76 -3.92
CA MET A 367 -13.60 0.65 -2.47
C MET A 367 -14.30 -0.65 -2.10
N VAL A 368 -13.58 -1.58 -1.52
CA VAL A 368 -14.09 -2.93 -1.19
C VAL A 368 -14.18 -3.10 0.32
N ASN A 369 -15.32 -3.59 0.80
CA ASN A 369 -15.49 -3.99 2.19
C ASN A 369 -14.93 -5.41 2.39
N LEU A 370 -13.86 -5.53 3.16
CA LEU A 370 -13.17 -6.81 3.43
C LEU A 370 -14.03 -7.81 4.23
N LYS A 371 -14.93 -7.31 5.08
CA LYS A 371 -15.76 -8.16 5.93
C LYS A 371 -16.92 -8.78 5.15
N THR A 372 -17.59 -7.98 4.34
CA THR A 372 -18.72 -8.44 3.52
C THR A 372 -18.30 -8.96 2.15
N ASN A 373 -17.05 -8.71 1.75
CA ASN A 373 -16.47 -9.01 0.43
C ASN A 373 -17.29 -8.43 -0.73
N LYS A 374 -17.75 -7.19 -0.57
CA LYS A 374 -18.53 -6.48 -1.58
C LYS A 374 -17.88 -5.14 -1.89
N VAL A 375 -18.02 -4.71 -3.13
CA VAL A 375 -17.65 -3.35 -3.51
C VAL A 375 -18.68 -2.39 -2.90
N ALA A 376 -18.18 -1.47 -2.08
CA ALA A 376 -18.99 -0.48 -1.41
C ALA A 376 -19.22 0.76 -2.28
N ARG A 377 -18.16 1.20 -2.98
CA ARG A 377 -18.20 2.37 -3.88
C ARG A 377 -17.18 2.23 -5.01
N LEU A 378 -17.44 2.96 -6.07
CA LEU A 378 -16.52 3.24 -7.16
C LEU A 378 -16.33 4.75 -7.23
N LEU A 379 -15.09 5.24 -7.08
CA LEU A 379 -14.75 6.65 -7.12
C LEU A 379 -14.13 6.99 -8.47
N GLY A 380 -14.33 8.24 -8.94
CA GLY A 380 -13.75 8.69 -10.20
C GLY A 380 -14.28 7.95 -11.43
N LYS A 381 -15.49 7.41 -11.38
CA LYS A 381 -16.10 6.63 -12.48
C LYS A 381 -16.29 7.45 -13.76
N GLU A 382 -16.51 8.78 -13.60
CA GLU A 382 -16.68 9.70 -14.72
C GLU A 382 -15.36 10.23 -15.30
N GLU A 383 -14.23 9.91 -14.64
CA GLU A 383 -12.91 10.29 -15.13
C GLU A 383 -12.40 9.28 -16.14
N THR A 384 -11.75 9.80 -17.18
CA THR A 384 -11.16 8.97 -18.23
C THR A 384 -9.71 8.58 -17.95
N MET A 385 -9.17 9.07 -16.83
CA MET A 385 -7.79 8.85 -16.42
C MET A 385 -7.63 7.53 -15.66
N ARG A 386 -6.46 6.93 -15.76
CA ARG A 386 -6.06 5.77 -14.94
C ARG A 386 -5.46 6.22 -13.62
N PHE A 387 -6.00 5.73 -12.52
CA PHE A 387 -5.49 6.00 -11.17
C PHE A 387 -4.45 4.94 -10.81
N MET A 388 -3.22 5.36 -10.58
CA MET A 388 -2.11 4.45 -10.25
C MET A 388 -1.81 4.47 -8.76
N ASN A 389 -1.14 5.50 -8.27
CA ASN A 389 -0.81 5.62 -6.86
C ASN A 389 -1.94 6.32 -6.10
N VAL A 390 -2.37 5.73 -5.01
CA VAL A 390 -3.49 6.19 -4.18
C VAL A 390 -3.01 6.42 -2.76
N SER A 391 -3.37 7.52 -2.15
CA SER A 391 -3.11 7.79 -0.74
C SER A 391 -4.34 8.40 -0.08
N LEU A 392 -4.67 7.93 1.12
CA LEU A 392 -5.86 8.34 1.86
C LEU A 392 -5.48 9.22 3.04
N TYR A 393 -5.93 10.47 3.00
CA TYR A 393 -5.88 11.34 4.17
C TYR A 393 -7.11 11.10 5.05
N GLN A 394 -6.90 10.75 6.30
CA GLN A 394 -7.97 10.37 7.24
C GLN A 394 -8.16 11.37 8.38
N GLY A 395 -7.40 12.45 8.37
CA GLY A 395 -7.39 13.45 9.42
C GLY A 395 -6.41 13.11 10.55
N VAL A 396 -6.11 14.11 11.35
CA VAL A 396 -5.30 13.96 12.56
C VAL A 396 -6.24 13.88 13.76
N PRO A 397 -6.10 12.86 14.63
CA PRO A 397 -6.90 12.79 15.84
C PRO A 397 -6.63 14.01 16.72
N ILE A 398 -7.64 14.84 16.93
CA ILE A 398 -7.55 15.97 17.86
C ILE A 398 -7.49 15.36 19.26
N LYS A 399 -6.35 15.49 19.93
CA LYS A 399 -6.24 15.17 21.34
C LYS A 399 -7.16 16.13 22.10
N LYS A 400 -8.27 15.63 22.61
CA LYS A 400 -9.09 16.41 23.56
C LYS A 400 -8.29 16.53 24.85
N PHE A 401 -7.56 17.63 25.00
CA PHE A 401 -7.09 18.03 26.30
C PHE A 401 -8.31 18.49 27.10
N THR A 402 -8.68 17.75 28.12
CA THR A 402 -9.74 18.06 29.08
C THR A 402 -9.30 19.18 30.04
N THR A 403 -8.89 20.32 29.52
CA THR A 403 -8.63 21.48 30.36
C THR A 403 -8.96 22.76 29.56
N ASN A 404 -10.02 23.41 30.08
CA ASN A 404 -10.50 24.77 29.78
C ASN A 404 -11.51 24.93 28.63
N ILE A 405 -12.62 25.46 29.06
CA ILE A 405 -13.82 25.82 28.28
C ILE A 405 -13.51 26.71 27.05
N ALA A 406 -12.40 27.45 27.07
CA ALA A 406 -11.99 28.28 25.93
C ALA A 406 -11.46 27.48 24.71
N LEU A 407 -11.02 26.23 24.89
CA LEU A 407 -10.56 25.36 23.80
C LEU A 407 -11.69 24.53 23.15
N ALA A 408 -12.87 24.50 23.79
CA ALA A 408 -14.03 23.80 23.23
C ALA A 408 -14.63 24.50 22.00
N VAL A 409 -14.28 25.78 21.77
CA VAL A 409 -14.78 26.59 20.65
C VAL A 409 -13.95 26.40 19.36
N SER A 410 -12.77 25.85 19.44
CA SER A 410 -11.92 25.58 18.26
C SER A 410 -12.11 24.18 17.67
N ASN A 411 -13.15 23.47 18.06
CA ASN A 411 -13.51 22.20 17.44
C ASN A 411 -13.85 22.42 15.98
N ASN A 412 -12.91 22.16 15.12
CA ASN A 412 -13.15 22.04 13.69
C ASN A 412 -13.50 20.55 13.40
N PRO A 413 -14.79 20.16 13.39
CA PRO A 413 -15.22 18.76 13.32
C PRO A 413 -15.09 18.18 11.90
N LEU A 414 -14.41 18.83 10.96
CA LEU A 414 -14.63 18.64 9.53
C LEU A 414 -13.37 18.46 8.68
N ALA A 415 -12.30 17.92 9.21
CA ALA A 415 -11.30 17.32 8.33
C ALA A 415 -11.90 16.06 7.68
N LYS A 416 -12.66 16.25 6.61
CA LYS A 416 -13.19 15.12 5.84
C LYS A 416 -12.03 14.35 5.22
N PRO A 417 -12.04 13.01 5.25
CA PRO A 417 -11.04 12.20 4.60
C PRO A 417 -10.98 12.52 3.10
N CYS A 418 -9.79 12.57 2.58
CA CYS A 418 -9.49 12.91 1.19
C CYS A 418 -8.67 11.80 0.55
N LEU A 419 -9.04 11.40 -0.64
CA LEU A 419 -8.28 10.46 -1.45
C LEU A 419 -7.39 11.22 -2.43
N LEU A 420 -6.13 10.85 -2.47
CA LEU A 420 -5.11 11.41 -3.35
C LEU A 420 -4.56 10.32 -4.26
N TYR A 421 -4.32 10.64 -5.50
CA TYR A 421 -3.87 9.68 -6.51
C TYR A 421 -2.94 10.32 -7.55
N THR A 422 -2.21 9.48 -8.25
CA THR A 422 -1.46 9.83 -9.45
C THR A 422 -2.11 9.21 -10.67
N SER A 423 -2.06 9.86 -11.80
CA SER A 423 -2.39 9.29 -13.10
C SER A 423 -1.20 9.44 -14.05
N PRO A 424 -0.99 8.52 -14.98
CA PRO A 424 -0.05 8.72 -16.06
C PRO A 424 -0.52 9.89 -16.95
N SER A 425 0.40 10.67 -17.43
CA SER A 425 0.14 11.78 -18.35
C SER A 425 -0.11 11.29 -19.76
#